data_164402aecda692d707a1bbdc96f4f159
#
_entry.id   164402aecda692d707a1bbdc96f4f159
#
_cell.length_a   1.000
_cell.length_b   1.000
_cell.length_c   1.000
_cell.angle_alpha   90.00
_cell.angle_beta   90.00
_cell.angle_gamma   90.00
#
_symmetry.space_group_name_H-M   'P 1'
#
loop_
_entity.id
_entity.type
_entity.pdbx_description
1 polymer ?
#
loop_
_entity_poly.entity_id
_entity_poly.type
_entity_poly.pdbx_seq_one_letter_code
_entity_poly.pdbx_strand_id
1 'polypeptide(L)'
;EINTYICITVKVSNMSKEVRNLKPTSLWNKFADLNAVPRPSKKEERVIAFMIDFGESLGFEVIEDSVGNVIIKKPATIGMEDRKSIVMQSHLDMVHQKNNDTKFDFLTQGIEMYIEGDWVKANGTTLGADNGLGVATIMAVLESNDISHPAIEALFTIDEETGMTGAMGLKEGLLNGDILLNLDTEEDDEIGVGCAGGIDVTAEKDFKQVSTPVGKIGY
;
A
#
# COMPACT_ATOMS: atom_id res chain seq x y z
N GLU A 1 -23.90 22.12 9.32
CA GLU A 1 -22.45 22.09 9.09
C GLU A 1 -22.24 21.51 7.71
N ILE A 2 -21.67 22.32 6.79
CA ILE A 2 -21.50 21.97 5.37
C ILE A 2 -20.19 21.16 5.29
N ASN A 3 -20.34 19.86 5.01
CA ASN A 3 -19.21 18.97 4.74
C ASN A 3 -18.62 19.36 3.38
N THR A 4 -17.51 20.10 3.41
CA THR A 4 -16.80 20.53 2.20
C THR A 4 -15.95 19.33 1.72
N TYR A 5 -16.51 18.55 0.81
CA TYR A 5 -15.73 17.56 0.07
C TYR A 5 -14.67 18.29 -0.76
N ILE A 6 -13.40 18.16 -0.39
CA ILE A 6 -12.28 18.61 -1.21
C ILE A 6 -12.15 17.64 -2.38
N CYS A 7 -12.73 18.02 -3.52
CA CYS A 7 -12.49 17.33 -4.78
C CYS A 7 -11.02 17.58 -5.20
N ILE A 8 -10.12 16.65 -4.88
CA ILE A 8 -8.73 16.73 -5.31
C ILE A 8 -8.69 16.33 -6.79
N THR A 9 -8.67 17.32 -7.66
CA THR A 9 -8.37 17.09 -9.08
C THR A 9 -6.88 16.79 -9.20
N VAL A 10 -6.51 15.51 -9.11
CA VAL A 10 -5.14 15.07 -9.36
C VAL A 10 -4.83 15.29 -10.83
N LYS A 11 -3.89 16.19 -11.14
CA LYS A 11 -3.33 16.30 -12.49
C LYS A 11 -2.55 15.03 -12.79
N VAL A 12 -3.15 14.09 -13.50
CA VAL A 12 -2.45 12.91 -14.01
C VAL A 12 -1.35 13.38 -14.95
N SER A 13 -0.09 13.10 -14.62
CA SER A 13 1.05 13.38 -15.49
C SER A 13 0.87 12.65 -16.84
N ASN A 14 1.33 13.28 -17.93
CA ASN A 14 1.30 12.64 -19.25
C ASN A 14 2.17 11.36 -19.28
N MET A 15 3.19 11.26 -18.44
CA MET A 15 4.09 10.11 -18.35
C MET A 15 3.36 8.84 -17.87
N SER A 16 2.52 8.93 -16.86
CA SER A 16 1.76 7.78 -16.34
C SER A 16 0.69 7.24 -17.31
N LYS A 17 0.40 7.95 -18.42
CA LYS A 17 -0.61 7.49 -19.40
C LYS A 17 -0.18 6.24 -20.15
N GLU A 18 1.09 6.09 -20.45
CA GLU A 18 1.60 4.92 -21.18
C GLU A 18 1.50 3.65 -20.32
N VAL A 19 1.77 3.76 -19.03
CA VAL A 19 1.67 2.66 -18.06
C VAL A 19 0.26 2.08 -18.03
N ARG A 20 -0.77 2.92 -18.17
CA ARG A 20 -2.17 2.50 -18.19
C ARG A 20 -2.55 1.59 -19.37
N ASN A 21 -1.74 1.57 -20.43
CA ASN A 21 -1.96 0.72 -21.60
C ASN A 21 -1.36 -0.68 -21.47
N LEU A 22 -0.56 -0.93 -20.43
CA LEU A 22 0.02 -2.24 -20.16
C LEU A 22 -1.05 -3.29 -19.83
N LYS A 23 -0.69 -4.55 -19.96
CA LYS A 23 -1.58 -5.70 -19.66
C LYS A 23 -1.13 -6.42 -18.40
N PRO A 24 -2.07 -6.80 -17.51
CA PRO A 24 -3.53 -6.59 -17.55
C PRO A 24 -3.90 -5.12 -17.31
N THR A 25 -4.77 -4.57 -18.17
CA THR A 25 -5.11 -3.13 -18.15
C THR A 25 -5.77 -2.70 -16.82
N SER A 26 -6.59 -3.56 -16.23
CA SER A 26 -7.23 -3.30 -14.93
C SER A 26 -6.18 -3.06 -13.84
N LEU A 27 -5.18 -3.93 -13.71
CA LEU A 27 -4.10 -3.81 -12.74
C LEU A 27 -3.32 -2.51 -12.91
N TRP A 28 -2.83 -2.23 -14.12
CA TRP A 28 -2.00 -1.06 -14.38
C TRP A 28 -2.75 0.27 -14.23
N ASN A 29 -4.06 0.27 -14.50
CA ASN A 29 -4.89 1.43 -14.19
C ASN A 29 -4.99 1.66 -12.67
N LYS A 30 -5.26 0.59 -11.89
CA LYS A 30 -5.32 0.71 -10.42
C LYS A 30 -3.97 1.12 -9.81
N PHE A 31 -2.86 0.58 -10.33
CA PHE A 31 -1.54 1.01 -9.90
C PHE A 31 -1.27 2.49 -10.21
N ALA A 32 -1.69 2.96 -11.39
CA ALA A 32 -1.54 4.36 -11.74
C ALA A 32 -2.48 5.29 -10.93
N ASP A 33 -3.68 4.82 -10.57
CA ASP A 33 -4.60 5.56 -9.69
C ASP A 33 -4.04 5.66 -8.28
N LEU A 34 -3.55 4.55 -7.73
CA LEU A 34 -2.91 4.50 -6.41
C LEU A 34 -1.68 5.40 -6.35
N ASN A 35 -0.79 5.33 -7.35
CA ASN A 35 0.43 6.14 -7.38
C ASN A 35 0.19 7.63 -7.64
N ALA A 36 -1.01 8.01 -8.07
CA ALA A 36 -1.41 9.42 -8.09
C ALA A 36 -1.72 9.96 -6.69
N VAL A 37 -1.92 9.10 -5.69
CA VAL A 37 -2.20 9.47 -4.30
C VAL A 37 -0.90 9.44 -3.49
N PRO A 38 -0.50 10.54 -2.83
CA PRO A 38 0.60 10.55 -1.88
C PRO A 38 0.35 9.57 -0.72
N ARG A 39 1.32 8.66 -0.49
CA ARG A 39 1.20 7.59 0.51
C ARG A 39 2.51 7.23 1.21
N PRO A 40 3.35 8.22 1.60
CA PRO A 40 4.57 7.89 2.32
C PRO A 40 4.25 7.33 3.71
N SER A 41 5.05 6.37 4.18
CA SER A 41 4.89 5.74 5.50
C SER A 41 4.68 6.77 6.60
N LYS A 42 3.74 6.52 7.53
CA LYS A 42 3.26 7.43 8.60
C LYS A 42 2.51 8.68 8.13
N LYS A 43 2.08 8.73 6.86
CA LYS A 43 1.27 9.80 6.27
C LYS A 43 0.25 9.24 5.28
N GLU A 44 -0.45 8.20 5.70
CA GLU A 44 -1.34 7.41 4.86
C GLU A 44 -2.77 7.96 4.79
N GLU A 45 -3.09 9.06 5.46
CA GLU A 45 -4.46 9.58 5.57
C GLU A 45 -5.16 9.75 4.20
N ARG A 46 -4.39 10.10 3.17
CA ARG A 46 -4.93 10.28 1.80
C ARG A 46 -5.22 8.96 1.10
N VAL A 47 -4.33 7.98 1.25
CA VAL A 47 -4.52 6.68 0.62
C VAL A 47 -5.57 5.86 1.36
N ILE A 48 -5.71 6.02 2.68
CA ILE A 48 -6.81 5.47 3.48
C ILE A 48 -8.15 5.98 2.93
N ALA A 49 -8.30 7.31 2.82
CA ALA A 49 -9.51 7.91 2.26
C ALA A 49 -9.78 7.43 0.82
N PHE A 50 -8.75 7.34 -0.02
CA PHE A 50 -8.85 6.81 -1.37
C PHE A 50 -9.37 5.37 -1.41
N MET A 51 -8.89 4.50 -0.51
CA MET A 51 -9.33 3.10 -0.44
C MET A 51 -10.76 2.97 0.10
N ILE A 52 -11.16 3.80 1.05
CA ILE A 52 -12.53 3.86 1.55
C ILE A 52 -13.47 4.26 0.40
N ASP A 53 -13.18 5.38 -0.27
CA ASP A 53 -13.97 5.86 -1.41
C ASP A 53 -14.06 4.81 -2.52
N PHE A 54 -12.96 4.09 -2.79
CA PHE A 54 -12.93 3.02 -3.77
C PHE A 54 -13.90 1.88 -3.41
N GLY A 55 -13.82 1.34 -2.18
CA GLY A 55 -14.69 0.27 -1.72
C GLY A 55 -16.17 0.66 -1.71
N GLU A 56 -16.48 1.85 -1.20
CA GLU A 56 -17.84 2.41 -1.17
C GLU A 56 -18.40 2.63 -2.58
N SER A 57 -17.58 3.09 -3.53
CA SER A 57 -17.98 3.27 -4.93
C SER A 57 -18.42 1.97 -5.63
N LEU A 58 -17.89 0.84 -5.17
CA LEU A 58 -18.28 -0.50 -5.62
C LEU A 58 -19.51 -1.06 -4.88
N GLY A 59 -20.01 -0.34 -3.87
CA GLY A 59 -21.14 -0.77 -3.04
C GLY A 59 -20.81 -1.86 -2.03
N PHE A 60 -19.54 -2.01 -1.66
CA PHE A 60 -19.09 -3.00 -0.68
C PHE A 60 -19.11 -2.46 0.74
N GLU A 61 -19.15 -3.37 1.72
CA GLU A 61 -18.89 -3.03 3.12
C GLU A 61 -17.43 -2.62 3.27
N VAL A 62 -17.19 -1.44 3.85
CA VAL A 62 -15.86 -0.91 4.13
C VAL A 62 -15.74 -0.63 5.62
N ILE A 63 -14.64 -1.07 6.22
CA ILE A 63 -14.31 -0.87 7.63
C ILE A 63 -12.93 -0.21 7.69
N GLU A 64 -12.83 0.94 8.34
CA GLU A 64 -11.58 1.49 8.84
C GLU A 64 -11.44 1.08 10.30
N ASP A 65 -10.34 0.42 10.65
CA ASP A 65 -10.11 0.02 12.03
C ASP A 65 -9.51 1.16 12.87
N SER A 66 -9.30 0.90 14.16
CA SER A 66 -8.84 1.92 15.12
C SER A 66 -7.41 2.42 14.87
N VAL A 67 -6.63 1.77 14.02
CA VAL A 67 -5.26 2.17 13.69
C VAL A 67 -5.12 2.70 12.26
N GLY A 68 -6.18 2.58 11.42
CA GLY A 68 -6.20 3.09 10.06
C GLY A 68 -6.06 2.00 8.99
N ASN A 69 -6.11 0.71 9.34
CA ASN A 69 -6.24 -0.33 8.32
C ASN A 69 -7.62 -0.25 7.66
N VAL A 70 -7.67 -0.56 6.37
CA VAL A 70 -8.92 -0.60 5.60
C VAL A 70 -9.25 -2.04 5.24
N ILE A 71 -10.49 -2.46 5.52
CA ILE A 71 -11.01 -3.78 5.16
C ILE A 71 -12.19 -3.59 4.23
N ILE A 72 -12.16 -4.21 3.04
CA ILE A 72 -13.25 -4.17 2.07
C ILE A 72 -13.77 -5.60 1.90
N LYS A 73 -15.09 -5.81 2.06
CA LYS A 73 -15.70 -7.15 1.98
C LYS A 73 -16.50 -7.30 0.70
N LYS A 74 -16.09 -8.26 -0.14
CA LYS A 74 -16.78 -8.63 -1.38
C LYS A 74 -17.46 -9.97 -1.19
N PRO A 75 -18.81 -10.06 -1.38
CA PRO A 75 -19.54 -11.33 -1.30
C PRO A 75 -19.04 -12.34 -2.35
N ALA A 76 -19.21 -13.64 -2.08
CA ALA A 76 -18.92 -14.69 -3.06
C ALA A 76 -19.74 -14.51 -4.34
N THR A 77 -19.18 -14.90 -5.47
CA THR A 77 -19.93 -15.04 -6.71
C THR A 77 -20.88 -16.24 -6.65
N ILE A 78 -21.96 -16.18 -7.45
CA ILE A 78 -22.97 -17.25 -7.49
C ILE A 78 -22.32 -18.61 -7.73
N GLY A 79 -22.59 -19.56 -6.84
CA GLY A 79 -22.04 -20.93 -6.87
C GLY A 79 -20.68 -21.09 -6.20
N MET A 80 -20.18 -20.05 -5.53
CA MET A 80 -18.92 -20.08 -4.76
C MET A 80 -19.13 -19.83 -3.25
N GLU A 81 -20.38 -19.77 -2.80
CA GLU A 81 -20.75 -19.39 -1.42
C GLU A 81 -20.26 -20.42 -0.38
N ASP A 82 -20.20 -21.71 -0.76
CA ASP A 82 -19.75 -22.81 0.10
C ASP A 82 -18.22 -23.01 0.12
N ARG A 83 -17.49 -22.15 -0.59
CA ARG A 83 -16.02 -22.22 -0.63
C ARG A 83 -15.43 -21.49 0.56
N LYS A 84 -14.21 -21.92 0.96
CA LYS A 84 -13.43 -21.22 1.98
C LYS A 84 -13.21 -19.77 1.58
N SER A 85 -13.49 -18.87 2.50
CA SER A 85 -13.29 -17.44 2.32
C SER A 85 -11.80 -17.08 2.31
N ILE A 86 -11.48 -16.00 1.60
CA ILE A 86 -10.10 -15.55 1.38
C ILE A 86 -9.91 -14.16 1.95
N VAL A 87 -8.84 -13.98 2.72
CA VAL A 87 -8.29 -12.66 3.01
C VAL A 87 -7.16 -12.39 2.02
N MET A 88 -7.25 -11.30 1.26
CA MET A 88 -6.14 -10.77 0.43
C MET A 88 -5.54 -9.57 1.14
N GLN A 89 -4.23 -9.60 1.41
CA GLN A 89 -3.57 -8.57 2.20
C GLN A 89 -2.42 -7.92 1.42
N SER A 90 -2.32 -6.59 1.55
CA SER A 90 -1.22 -5.74 1.10
C SER A 90 -1.10 -4.51 1.99
N HIS A 91 0.05 -3.81 1.98
CA HIS A 91 0.19 -2.55 2.70
C HIS A 91 0.03 -1.33 1.78
N LEU A 92 -0.48 -0.23 2.34
CA LEU A 92 -0.80 1.00 1.61
C LEU A 92 0.38 1.96 1.49
N ASP A 93 1.24 1.99 2.47
CA ASP A 93 2.38 2.90 2.53
C ASP A 93 3.49 2.51 1.55
N MET A 94 4.47 3.35 1.41
CA MET A 94 5.66 3.10 0.59
C MET A 94 6.87 3.84 1.15
N VAL A 95 8.06 3.27 0.95
CA VAL A 95 9.33 3.97 1.14
C VAL A 95 9.37 5.21 0.25
N HIS A 96 9.68 6.37 0.84
CA HIS A 96 9.65 7.66 0.15
C HIS A 96 11.05 8.27 0.03
N GLN A 97 11.79 7.82 -0.98
CA GLN A 97 13.13 8.28 -1.29
C GLN A 97 13.22 8.89 -2.69
N LYS A 98 14.13 9.83 -2.89
CA LYS A 98 14.38 10.49 -4.17
C LYS A 98 15.85 10.79 -4.38
N ASN A 99 16.24 10.98 -5.64
CA ASN A 99 17.59 11.43 -5.98
C ASN A 99 17.84 12.84 -5.44
N ASN A 100 19.09 13.17 -5.13
CA ASN A 100 19.46 14.45 -4.51
C ASN A 100 19.09 15.69 -5.35
N ASP A 101 19.08 15.55 -6.66
CA ASP A 101 18.77 16.61 -7.63
C ASP A 101 17.26 16.67 -7.98
N THR A 102 16.48 15.69 -7.53
CA THR A 102 15.04 15.63 -7.80
C THR A 102 14.27 16.56 -6.86
N LYS A 103 13.50 17.47 -7.45
CA LYS A 103 12.55 18.31 -6.71
C LYS A 103 11.19 17.61 -6.66
N PHE A 104 10.89 17.00 -5.55
CA PHE A 104 9.66 16.25 -5.34
C PHE A 104 9.21 16.34 -3.88
N ASP A 105 7.91 16.43 -3.66
CA ASP A 105 7.28 16.44 -2.34
C ASP A 105 6.31 15.26 -2.22
N PHE A 106 6.71 14.24 -1.47
CA PHE A 106 5.91 13.02 -1.24
C PHE A 106 4.61 13.26 -0.48
N LEU A 107 4.44 14.41 0.16
CA LEU A 107 3.20 14.74 0.87
C LEU A 107 2.11 15.29 -0.05
N THR A 108 2.47 15.79 -1.23
CA THR A 108 1.54 16.51 -2.11
C THR A 108 1.52 16.05 -3.56
N GLN A 109 2.54 15.31 -3.99
CA GLN A 109 2.69 14.88 -5.39
C GLN A 109 2.56 13.37 -5.52
N GLY A 110 1.85 12.93 -6.56
CA GLY A 110 1.82 11.52 -6.98
C GLY A 110 3.08 11.14 -7.76
N ILE A 111 3.39 9.86 -7.77
CA ILE A 111 4.58 9.31 -8.44
C ILE A 111 4.42 9.39 -9.96
N GLU A 112 5.40 10.01 -10.63
CA GLU A 112 5.47 10.06 -12.09
C GLU A 112 6.15 8.81 -12.64
N MET A 113 5.36 7.97 -13.33
CA MET A 113 5.82 6.71 -13.90
C MET A 113 6.07 6.83 -15.39
N TYR A 114 7.05 6.09 -15.89
CA TYR A 114 7.35 5.94 -17.31
C TYR A 114 7.81 4.53 -17.64
N ILE A 115 7.80 4.16 -18.93
CA ILE A 115 8.26 2.87 -19.44
C ILE A 115 9.64 3.04 -20.07
N GLU A 116 10.57 2.18 -19.67
CA GLU A 116 11.90 2.09 -20.28
C GLU A 116 12.23 0.63 -20.60
N GLY A 117 12.19 0.26 -21.87
CA GLY A 117 12.30 -1.14 -22.28
C GLY A 117 11.15 -1.98 -21.69
N ASP A 118 11.48 -3.01 -20.93
CA ASP A 118 10.52 -3.91 -20.26
C ASP A 118 10.20 -3.48 -18.82
N TRP A 119 10.64 -2.28 -18.40
CA TRP A 119 10.51 -1.82 -17.03
C TRP A 119 9.57 -0.62 -16.90
N VAL A 120 8.74 -0.63 -15.85
CA VAL A 120 8.08 0.57 -15.35
C VAL A 120 8.96 1.19 -14.27
N LYS A 121 9.25 2.45 -14.42
CA LYS A 121 10.14 3.22 -13.55
C LYS A 121 9.48 4.50 -13.02
N ALA A 122 10.01 5.04 -11.93
CA ALA A 122 9.64 6.36 -11.40
C ALA A 122 10.67 7.41 -11.78
N ASN A 123 10.21 8.64 -11.98
CA ASN A 123 11.05 9.77 -12.38
C ASN A 123 11.80 10.36 -11.16
N GLY A 124 12.96 9.78 -10.86
CA GLY A 124 13.87 10.27 -9.80
C GLY A 124 13.40 10.01 -8.36
N THR A 125 12.36 9.20 -8.19
CA THR A 125 11.83 8.78 -6.87
C THR A 125 11.76 7.27 -6.77
N THR A 126 11.46 6.74 -5.58
CA THR A 126 10.95 5.38 -5.39
C THR A 126 9.64 5.21 -6.16
N LEU A 127 9.38 4.00 -6.67
CA LEU A 127 8.21 3.67 -7.49
C LEU A 127 6.98 3.32 -6.64
N GLY A 128 7.19 2.68 -5.48
CA GLY A 128 6.13 2.13 -4.65
C GLY A 128 5.45 0.91 -5.26
N ALA A 129 6.18 0.10 -6.03
CA ALA A 129 5.68 -1.20 -6.50
C ALA A 129 5.48 -2.15 -5.33
N ASP A 130 6.36 -2.10 -4.38
CA ASP A 130 6.23 -2.59 -3.03
C ASP A 130 5.40 -1.58 -2.20
N ASN A 131 4.27 -1.93 -1.71
CA ASN A 131 3.41 -3.06 -2.10
C ASN A 131 2.24 -2.58 -3.00
N GLY A 132 2.47 -1.52 -3.78
CA GLY A 132 1.45 -0.91 -4.66
C GLY A 132 0.93 -1.85 -5.74
N LEU A 133 1.74 -2.81 -6.22
CA LEU A 133 1.27 -3.82 -7.18
C LEU A 133 0.32 -4.82 -6.52
N GLY A 134 0.61 -5.23 -5.28
CA GLY A 134 -0.29 -6.05 -4.48
C GLY A 134 -1.63 -5.34 -4.24
N VAL A 135 -1.60 -4.07 -3.80
CA VAL A 135 -2.80 -3.24 -3.63
C VAL A 135 -3.59 -3.14 -4.94
N ALA A 136 -2.93 -2.81 -6.05
CA ALA A 136 -3.57 -2.68 -7.36
C ALA A 136 -4.19 -4.00 -7.85
N THR A 137 -3.55 -5.13 -7.55
CA THR A 137 -4.07 -6.47 -7.86
C THR A 137 -5.37 -6.72 -7.09
N ILE A 138 -5.37 -6.46 -5.79
CA ILE A 138 -6.58 -6.61 -4.95
C ILE A 138 -7.69 -5.69 -5.46
N MET A 139 -7.38 -4.43 -5.76
CA MET A 139 -8.37 -3.48 -6.31
C MET A 139 -8.96 -3.99 -7.64
N ALA A 140 -8.14 -4.55 -8.54
CA ALA A 140 -8.60 -5.09 -9.81
C ALA A 140 -9.52 -6.31 -9.61
N VAL A 141 -9.23 -7.19 -8.64
CA VAL A 141 -10.09 -8.33 -8.27
C VAL A 141 -11.39 -7.84 -7.64
N LEU A 142 -11.35 -6.84 -6.77
CA LEU A 142 -12.56 -6.26 -6.16
C LEU A 142 -13.48 -5.65 -7.21
N GLU A 143 -12.96 -4.94 -8.19
CA GLU A 143 -13.74 -4.31 -9.27
C GLU A 143 -14.26 -5.32 -10.32
N SER A 144 -13.58 -6.47 -10.47
CA SER A 144 -13.93 -7.46 -11.49
C SER A 144 -15.32 -8.07 -11.26
N ASN A 145 -16.05 -8.26 -12.38
CA ASN A 145 -17.34 -8.95 -12.42
C ASN A 145 -17.28 -10.29 -13.20
N ASP A 146 -16.11 -10.66 -13.71
CA ASP A 146 -15.90 -11.83 -14.57
C ASP A 146 -15.00 -12.90 -13.93
N ILE A 147 -14.42 -12.63 -12.75
CA ILE A 147 -13.65 -13.58 -11.96
C ILE A 147 -14.59 -14.27 -10.96
N SER A 148 -14.73 -15.59 -11.06
CA SER A 148 -15.43 -16.38 -10.04
C SER A 148 -14.58 -16.49 -8.77
N HIS A 149 -15.14 -16.17 -7.62
CA HIS A 149 -14.41 -16.14 -6.34
C HIS A 149 -15.31 -16.45 -5.15
N PRO A 150 -14.77 -17.03 -4.06
CA PRO A 150 -15.46 -17.13 -2.77
C PRO A 150 -15.62 -15.73 -2.14
N ALA A 151 -16.17 -15.65 -0.94
CA ALA A 151 -16.15 -14.40 -0.19
C ALA A 151 -14.70 -13.91 0.00
N ILE A 152 -14.47 -12.62 -0.26
CA ILE A 152 -13.16 -11.98 -0.15
C ILE A 152 -13.24 -10.88 0.92
N GLU A 153 -12.26 -10.86 1.81
CA GLU A 153 -11.94 -9.76 2.69
C GLU A 153 -10.59 -9.18 2.25
N ALA A 154 -10.62 -7.98 1.66
CA ALA A 154 -9.41 -7.28 1.26
C ALA A 154 -8.91 -6.45 2.44
N LEU A 155 -7.77 -6.82 3.00
CA LEU A 155 -7.11 -6.11 4.10
C LEU A 155 -5.97 -5.27 3.57
N PHE A 156 -6.06 -3.97 3.81
CA PHE A 156 -5.01 -3.01 3.49
C PHE A 156 -4.43 -2.44 4.79
N THR A 157 -3.20 -2.80 5.09
CA THR A 157 -2.50 -2.36 6.30
C THR A 157 -1.74 -1.05 6.06
N ILE A 158 -1.40 -0.35 7.14
CA ILE A 158 -0.60 0.86 7.14
C ILE A 158 0.75 0.64 7.81
N ASP A 159 1.70 1.55 7.53
CA ASP A 159 3.01 1.65 8.21
C ASP A 159 3.76 0.31 8.28
N GLU A 160 3.78 -0.43 7.17
CA GLU A 160 4.54 -1.68 7.08
C GLU A 160 6.04 -1.38 7.11
N GLU A 161 6.49 -0.47 6.26
CA GLU A 161 7.89 -0.13 5.95
C GLU A 161 8.69 0.43 7.14
N THR A 162 8.02 0.94 8.17
CA THR A 162 8.72 1.63 9.28
C THR A 162 8.36 1.12 10.67
N GLY A 163 7.38 0.21 10.80
CA GLY A 163 7.00 -0.26 12.13
C GLY A 163 5.89 -1.29 12.20
N MET A 164 5.31 -1.67 11.06
CA MET A 164 4.18 -2.63 10.98
C MET A 164 3.01 -2.26 11.91
N THR A 165 2.81 -0.95 12.13
CA THR A 165 1.81 -0.45 13.09
C THR A 165 0.41 -0.96 12.76
N GLY A 166 0.07 -1.03 11.48
CA GLY A 166 -1.22 -1.55 11.02
C GLY A 166 -1.40 -3.02 11.38
N ALA A 167 -0.46 -3.87 11.02
CA ALA A 167 -0.52 -5.32 11.29
C ALA A 167 -0.52 -5.61 12.80
N MET A 168 0.34 -4.93 13.57
CA MET A 168 0.43 -5.08 15.03
C MET A 168 -0.82 -4.57 15.76
N GLY A 169 -1.51 -3.58 15.19
CA GLY A 169 -2.71 -2.96 15.77
C GLY A 169 -4.02 -3.63 15.38
N LEU A 170 -4.00 -4.54 14.41
CA LEU A 170 -5.19 -5.26 13.93
C LEU A 170 -5.86 -6.02 15.07
N LYS A 171 -7.16 -5.83 15.25
CA LYS A 171 -7.93 -6.45 16.33
C LYS A 171 -8.54 -7.77 15.89
N GLU A 172 -8.61 -8.70 16.85
CA GLU A 172 -9.34 -9.95 16.70
C GLU A 172 -10.81 -9.73 16.32
N GLY A 173 -11.34 -10.59 15.45
CA GLY A 173 -12.76 -10.58 15.05
C GLY A 173 -13.12 -9.65 13.90
N LEU A 174 -12.19 -8.88 13.35
CA LEU A 174 -12.43 -8.05 12.16
C LEU A 174 -12.44 -8.87 10.88
N LEU A 175 -11.64 -9.93 10.82
CA LEU A 175 -11.51 -10.84 9.68
C LEU A 175 -12.11 -12.21 10.02
N ASN A 176 -12.73 -12.85 9.03
CA ASN A 176 -13.35 -14.17 9.16
C ASN A 176 -12.82 -15.15 8.09
N GLY A 177 -11.89 -14.72 7.24
CA GLY A 177 -11.40 -15.55 6.15
C GLY A 177 -10.62 -16.79 6.61
N ASP A 178 -10.80 -17.90 5.87
CA ASP A 178 -10.14 -19.17 6.15
C ASP A 178 -8.71 -19.25 5.63
N ILE A 179 -8.40 -18.47 4.59
CA ILE A 179 -7.12 -18.48 3.90
C ILE A 179 -6.62 -17.05 3.77
N LEU A 180 -5.42 -16.79 4.25
CA LEU A 180 -4.74 -15.50 4.05
C LEU A 180 -3.77 -15.61 2.87
N LEU A 181 -3.93 -14.72 1.90
CA LEU A 181 -3.01 -14.50 0.79
C LEU A 181 -2.35 -13.12 0.99
N ASN A 182 -1.11 -13.13 1.44
CA ASN A 182 -0.28 -11.92 1.49
C ASN A 182 0.33 -11.73 0.09
N LEU A 183 0.15 -10.53 -0.49
CA LEU A 183 0.65 -10.17 -1.83
C LEU A 183 1.93 -9.34 -1.74
N ASP A 184 2.61 -9.44 -0.62
CA ASP A 184 3.86 -8.75 -0.34
C ASP A 184 5.02 -9.72 -0.51
N THR A 185 5.35 -9.99 -1.78
CA THR A 185 6.43 -10.91 -2.17
C THR A 185 7.14 -10.37 -3.41
N GLU A 186 8.45 -10.55 -3.45
CA GLU A 186 9.29 -10.13 -4.58
C GLU A 186 9.55 -11.28 -5.58
N GLU A 187 9.42 -12.54 -5.12
CA GLU A 187 9.63 -13.72 -5.95
C GLU A 187 8.36 -14.03 -6.77
N ASP A 188 8.51 -14.20 -8.08
CA ASP A 188 7.39 -14.40 -9.02
C ASP A 188 7.13 -15.89 -9.34
N ASP A 189 7.97 -16.80 -8.90
CA ASP A 189 7.92 -18.23 -9.17
C ASP A 189 7.74 -19.11 -7.91
N GLU A 190 7.62 -18.50 -6.72
CA GLU A 190 7.46 -19.21 -5.45
C GLU A 190 6.17 -18.83 -4.70
N ILE A 191 5.61 -19.79 -3.98
CA ILE A 191 4.58 -19.57 -2.97
C ILE A 191 5.19 -19.83 -1.60
N GLY A 192 5.49 -18.74 -0.87
CA GLY A 192 6.03 -18.82 0.47
C GLY A 192 4.96 -19.18 1.51
N VAL A 193 5.32 -20.04 2.46
CA VAL A 193 4.51 -20.34 3.65
C VAL A 193 5.30 -19.95 4.89
N GLY A 194 4.93 -18.83 5.49
CA GLY A 194 5.63 -18.23 6.61
C GLY A 194 6.58 -17.11 6.18
N CYS A 195 7.20 -16.47 7.16
CA CYS A 195 8.21 -15.42 6.93
C CYS A 195 9.32 -15.50 7.99
N ALA A 196 10.42 -14.77 7.74
CA ALA A 196 11.46 -14.59 8.73
C ALA A 196 10.94 -13.76 9.92
N GLY A 197 11.43 -14.06 11.11
CA GLY A 197 11.24 -13.24 12.29
C GLY A 197 12.43 -12.31 12.52
N GLY A 198 12.17 -11.19 13.19
CA GLY A 198 13.20 -10.26 13.61
C GLY A 198 13.00 -9.80 15.05
N ILE A 199 14.05 -9.24 15.64
CA ILE A 199 14.02 -8.58 16.93
C ILE A 199 14.93 -7.37 16.91
N ASP A 200 14.40 -6.22 17.32
CA ASP A 200 15.17 -5.02 17.56
C ASP A 200 15.62 -4.99 19.02
N VAL A 201 16.91 -4.80 19.24
CA VAL A 201 17.49 -4.68 20.58
C VAL A 201 18.12 -3.30 20.72
N THR A 202 17.55 -2.47 21.59
CA THR A 202 18.06 -1.15 21.90
C THR A 202 18.84 -1.20 23.22
N ALA A 203 20.09 -0.73 23.20
CA ALA A 203 20.89 -0.54 24.39
C ALA A 203 21.13 0.97 24.62
N GLU A 204 20.63 1.49 25.72
CA GLU A 204 20.75 2.91 26.07
C GLU A 204 21.64 3.09 27.30
N LYS A 205 22.47 4.13 27.27
CA LYS A 205 23.28 4.54 28.42
C LYS A 205 23.47 6.05 28.44
N ASP A 206 23.23 6.65 29.57
CA ASP A 206 23.53 8.05 29.82
C ASP A 206 25.03 8.27 30.00
N PHE A 207 25.58 9.25 29.28
CA PHE A 207 26.97 9.67 29.40
C PHE A 207 27.05 11.14 29.83
N LYS A 208 27.99 11.44 30.74
CA LYS A 208 28.34 12.83 31.01
C LYS A 208 29.09 13.41 29.81
N GLN A 209 28.60 14.51 29.27
CA GLN A 209 29.35 15.26 28.28
C GLN A 209 30.61 15.83 28.91
N VAL A 210 31.72 15.66 28.26
CA VAL A 210 33.02 16.27 28.62
C VAL A 210 33.59 16.99 27.40
N SER A 211 34.42 18.00 27.64
CA SER A 211 35.10 18.68 26.54
C SER A 211 36.00 17.71 25.80
N THR A 212 35.94 17.77 24.47
CA THR A 212 36.86 16.97 23.64
C THR A 212 38.32 17.29 23.97
N PRO A 213 39.14 16.27 24.30
CA PRO A 213 40.56 16.51 24.55
C PRO A 213 41.23 17.15 23.33
N VAL A 214 42.18 18.06 23.57
CA VAL A 214 42.95 18.72 22.51
C VAL A 214 43.62 17.66 21.60
N GLY A 215 43.44 17.81 20.29
CA GLY A 215 43.99 16.90 19.28
C GLY A 215 43.17 15.61 19.04
N LYS A 216 41.92 15.52 19.56
CA LYS A 216 40.98 14.43 19.29
C LYS A 216 39.75 14.99 18.53
N ILE A 217 39.17 14.17 17.66
CA ILE A 217 37.92 14.42 16.94
C ILE A 217 36.97 13.32 17.33
N GLY A 218 35.72 13.67 17.66
CA GLY A 218 34.64 12.69 17.80
C GLY A 218 34.02 12.41 16.43
N TYR A 219 33.63 11.16 16.19
CA TYR A 219 32.88 10.73 15.03
C TYR A 219 31.49 10.32 15.47
#